data_e9563e593f444cfa22041c60e16303e9
#
_entry.id   e9563e593f444cfa22041c60e16303e9
#
_cell.length_a   1.000
_cell.length_b   1.000
_cell.length_c   1.000
_cell.angle_alpha   90.00
_cell.angle_beta   90.00
_cell.angle_gamma   90.00
#
_symmetry.space_group_name_H-M   'P 1'
#
loop_
_entity.id
_entity.type
_entity.pdbx_description
1 polymer ?
#
loop_
_entity_poly.entity_id
_entity_poly.type
_entity_poly.pdbx_seq_one_letter_code
_entity_poly.pdbx_strand_id
1 'polypeptide(L)'
;MLYVKKYLFFVTYLCTLIVYAQDIDVFKQYYGRYSYTAIGNTLNPAENNIYGGFCEILPESSANFNLTPNQNIIAAYLYWAGSGYGDTEVTLNGININADDTLNVEFDDSNWGVLTYFSCYKDITTFIQTNGSINYTLSNLDISSVL
;
A
#
# COMPACT_ATOMS: atom_id res chain seq x y z
N MET A 1 43.24 36.44 0.94
CA MET A 1 42.09 36.38 1.85
C MET A 1 40.72 36.32 1.12
N LEU A 2 40.56 36.93 -0.04
CA LEU A 2 39.31 36.92 -0.83
C LEU A 2 38.99 35.58 -1.47
N TYR A 3 39.97 34.81 -1.94
CA TYR A 3 39.81 33.51 -2.57
C TYR A 3 39.33 32.42 -1.59
N VAL A 4 39.84 32.43 -0.34
CA VAL A 4 39.42 31.46 0.68
C VAL A 4 37.93 31.61 1.03
N LYS A 5 37.41 32.83 1.07
CA LYS A 5 35.98 33.08 1.33
C LYS A 5 35.11 32.57 0.18
N LYS A 6 35.57 32.68 -1.09
CA LYS A 6 34.81 32.13 -2.25
C LYS A 6 34.76 30.60 -2.26
N TYR A 7 35.89 29.95 -1.93
CA TYR A 7 35.92 28.48 -1.81
C TYR A 7 35.07 27.97 -0.66
N LEU A 8 35.09 28.65 0.49
CA LEU A 8 34.27 28.29 1.62
C LEU A 8 32.76 28.39 1.31
N PHE A 9 32.38 29.45 0.58
CA PHE A 9 30.99 29.63 0.16
C PHE A 9 30.53 28.57 -0.87
N PHE A 10 31.42 28.16 -1.75
CA PHE A 10 31.14 27.11 -2.75
C PHE A 10 31.00 25.72 -2.10
N VAL A 11 31.86 25.41 -1.13
CA VAL A 11 31.79 24.17 -0.37
C VAL A 11 30.51 24.09 0.48
N THR A 12 30.11 25.21 1.12
CA THR A 12 28.87 25.26 1.90
C THR A 12 27.63 25.10 0.99
N TYR A 13 27.65 25.69 -0.18
CA TYR A 13 26.57 25.52 -1.16
C TYR A 13 26.46 24.09 -1.70
N LEU A 14 27.60 23.42 -1.90
CA LEU A 14 27.63 22.02 -2.36
C LEU A 14 27.08 21.06 -1.28
N CYS A 15 27.31 21.35 0.00
CA CYS A 15 26.79 20.55 1.13
C CYS A 15 25.27 20.67 1.32
N THR A 16 24.63 21.73 0.80
CA THR A 16 23.16 21.89 0.89
C THR A 16 22.40 21.09 -0.18
N LEU A 17 23.09 20.46 -1.11
CA LEU A 17 22.50 19.60 -2.13
C LEU A 17 22.40 18.13 -1.69
N ILE A 18 22.46 17.84 -0.40
CA ILE A 18 22.12 16.51 0.11
C ILE A 18 20.61 16.34 -0.05
N VAL A 19 20.21 15.87 -1.21
CA VAL A 19 18.86 15.40 -1.46
C VAL A 19 18.72 14.11 -0.67
N TYR A 20 17.85 14.11 0.33
CA TYR A 20 17.40 12.88 0.95
C TYR A 20 16.58 12.12 -0.10
N ALA A 21 17.24 11.25 -0.85
CA ALA A 21 16.54 10.24 -1.60
C ALA A 21 15.97 9.24 -0.60
N GLN A 22 14.69 8.94 -0.71
CA GLN A 22 14.08 7.88 0.08
C GLN A 22 14.79 6.57 -0.30
N ASP A 23 15.37 5.90 0.68
CA ASP A 23 16.10 4.64 0.44
C ASP A 23 15.06 3.57 0.03
N ILE A 24 15.12 3.14 -1.22
CA ILE A 24 14.27 2.06 -1.74
C ILE A 24 15.04 0.77 -1.51
N ASP A 25 14.63 0.00 -0.51
CA ASP A 25 15.23 -1.29 -0.22
C ASP A 25 14.42 -2.44 -0.84
N VAL A 26 15.10 -3.57 -1.06
CA VAL A 26 14.48 -4.79 -1.57
C VAL A 26 13.71 -5.46 -0.45
N PHE A 27 12.38 -5.42 -0.52
CA PHE A 27 11.51 -6.04 0.47
C PHE A 27 11.74 -7.56 0.58
N LYS A 28 11.74 -8.26 -0.57
CA LYS A 28 11.96 -9.71 -0.63
C LYS A 28 12.42 -10.15 -2.01
N GLN A 29 13.30 -11.12 -2.08
CA GLN A 29 13.82 -11.64 -3.34
C GLN A 29 13.65 -13.15 -3.42
N TYR A 30 13.20 -13.64 -4.57
CA TYR A 30 13.00 -15.06 -4.86
C TYR A 30 13.86 -15.47 -6.04
N TYR A 31 14.43 -16.67 -6.00
CA TYR A 31 15.27 -17.21 -7.06
C TYR A 31 14.62 -18.48 -7.62
N GLY A 32 14.49 -18.57 -8.94
CA GLY A 32 13.93 -19.75 -9.60
C GLY A 32 13.01 -19.38 -10.77
N ARG A 33 12.18 -20.33 -11.17
CA ARG A 33 11.14 -20.13 -12.18
C ARG A 33 9.82 -19.84 -11.49
N TYR A 34 9.42 -18.61 -11.47
CA TYR A 34 8.17 -18.17 -10.85
C TYR A 34 7.29 -17.49 -11.89
N SER A 35 5.99 -17.62 -11.72
CA SER A 35 5.00 -16.72 -12.31
C SER A 35 4.43 -15.82 -11.21
N TYR A 36 3.95 -14.67 -11.63
CA TYR A 36 3.30 -13.71 -10.76
C TYR A 36 1.85 -13.54 -11.20
N THR A 37 0.95 -13.43 -10.23
CA THR A 37 -0.43 -13.00 -10.46
C THR A 37 -0.85 -12.04 -9.38
N ALA A 38 -1.69 -11.08 -9.74
CA ALA A 38 -2.36 -10.19 -8.80
C ALA A 38 -3.86 -10.31 -9.03
N ILE A 39 -4.59 -10.39 -7.95
CA ILE A 39 -6.05 -10.33 -7.95
C ILE A 39 -6.47 -9.23 -6.99
N GLY A 40 -7.60 -8.63 -7.21
CA GLY A 40 -8.12 -7.60 -6.33
C GLY A 40 -9.07 -6.68 -7.07
N ASN A 41 -9.58 -5.73 -6.33
CA ASN A 41 -10.48 -4.72 -6.83
C ASN A 41 -10.43 -3.49 -5.93
N THR A 42 -11.05 -2.41 -6.36
CA THR A 42 -11.31 -1.26 -5.50
C THR A 42 -12.61 -1.47 -4.73
N LEU A 43 -12.67 -0.92 -3.53
CA LEU A 43 -13.92 -0.84 -2.76
C LEU A 43 -14.75 0.40 -3.10
N ASN A 44 -14.32 1.21 -4.07
CA ASN A 44 -15.07 2.38 -4.49
C ASN A 44 -16.31 1.97 -5.31
N PRO A 45 -17.51 2.47 -4.97
CA PRO A 45 -18.73 2.20 -5.73
C PRO A 45 -18.73 2.89 -7.10
N ALA A 46 -17.92 3.96 -7.28
CA ALA A 46 -17.76 4.73 -8.51
C ALA A 46 -16.35 5.29 -8.63
N GLU A 47 -16.03 5.91 -9.76
CA GLU A 47 -14.75 6.61 -9.92
C GLU A 47 -14.63 7.79 -8.96
N ASN A 48 -13.49 7.91 -8.27
CA ASN A 48 -13.23 8.97 -7.29
C ASN A 48 -13.06 10.37 -7.87
N ASN A 49 -13.00 10.51 -9.20
CA ASN A 49 -12.77 11.78 -9.89
C ASN A 49 -14.06 12.63 -10.08
N ILE A 50 -15.19 12.12 -9.63
CA ILE A 50 -16.47 12.82 -9.79
C ILE A 50 -16.60 13.86 -8.68
N TYR A 51 -16.52 15.13 -9.06
CA TYR A 51 -16.72 16.24 -8.14
C TYR A 51 -18.08 16.13 -7.45
N GLY A 52 -18.09 16.13 -6.12
CA GLY A 52 -19.31 15.97 -5.31
C GLY A 52 -19.76 14.52 -5.14
N GLY A 53 -18.90 13.56 -5.44
CA GLY A 53 -19.11 12.14 -5.09
C GLY A 53 -19.16 11.95 -3.58
N PHE A 54 -19.87 10.90 -3.15
CA PHE A 54 -19.96 10.54 -1.73
C PHE A 54 -18.69 9.83 -1.28
N CYS A 55 -18.26 10.08 -0.04
CA CYS A 55 -17.21 9.28 0.62
C CYS A 55 -17.81 7.96 1.11
N GLU A 56 -18.08 7.05 0.21
CA GLU A 56 -18.64 5.72 0.50
C GLU A 56 -17.74 4.64 -0.07
N ILE A 57 -17.65 3.52 0.61
CA ILE A 57 -17.01 2.31 0.09
C ILE A 57 -18.00 1.15 0.10
N LEU A 58 -17.76 0.19 -0.80
CA LEU A 58 -18.48 -1.08 -0.78
C LEU A 58 -18.11 -1.84 0.50
N PRO A 59 -19.07 -2.56 1.12
CA PRO A 59 -18.81 -3.32 2.35
C PRO A 59 -17.83 -4.47 2.13
N GLU A 60 -17.74 -4.95 0.90
CA GLU A 60 -16.86 -6.04 0.48
C GLU A 60 -16.53 -5.99 -1.00
N SER A 61 -15.43 -6.64 -1.38
CA SER A 61 -15.07 -6.92 -2.76
C SER A 61 -14.45 -8.29 -2.88
N SER A 62 -14.71 -8.96 -4.00
CA SER A 62 -14.26 -10.34 -4.23
C SER A 62 -13.49 -10.49 -5.53
N ALA A 63 -12.50 -11.39 -5.51
CA ALA A 63 -11.75 -11.77 -6.70
C ALA A 63 -11.45 -13.27 -6.73
N ASN A 64 -11.54 -13.87 -7.91
CA ASN A 64 -11.23 -15.28 -8.08
C ASN A 64 -9.72 -15.49 -8.24
N PHE A 65 -9.18 -16.43 -7.48
CA PHE A 65 -7.84 -16.92 -7.64
C PHE A 65 -7.85 -18.36 -8.13
N ASN A 66 -7.09 -18.64 -9.19
CA ASN A 66 -7.00 -19.97 -9.79
C ASN A 66 -5.55 -20.37 -10.00
N LEU A 67 -5.15 -21.49 -9.40
CA LEU A 67 -3.89 -22.17 -9.68
C LEU A 67 -4.08 -23.15 -10.83
N THR A 68 -3.13 -23.17 -11.75
CA THR A 68 -3.06 -24.26 -12.73
C THR A 68 -2.46 -25.53 -12.10
N PRO A 69 -2.75 -26.71 -12.62
CA PRO A 69 -2.17 -27.94 -12.12
C PRO A 69 -0.63 -27.88 -12.03
N ASN A 70 -0.07 -28.41 -10.96
CA ASN A 70 1.37 -28.43 -10.67
C ASN A 70 2.00 -27.06 -10.32
N GLN A 71 1.21 -26.05 -10.01
CA GLN A 71 1.69 -24.82 -9.42
C GLN A 71 1.59 -24.87 -7.89
N ASN A 72 2.58 -24.29 -7.22
CA ASN A 72 2.60 -24.13 -5.78
C ASN A 72 2.76 -22.64 -5.46
N ILE A 73 2.07 -22.20 -4.41
CA ILE A 73 2.20 -20.86 -3.90
C ILE A 73 3.48 -20.77 -3.07
N ILE A 74 4.39 -19.88 -3.48
CA ILE A 74 5.66 -19.63 -2.76
C ILE A 74 5.48 -18.47 -1.78
N ALA A 75 4.75 -17.43 -2.20
CA ALA A 75 4.42 -16.30 -1.37
C ALA A 75 3.11 -15.67 -1.83
N ALA A 76 2.37 -15.12 -0.88
CA ALA A 76 1.17 -14.34 -1.13
C ALA A 76 1.08 -13.19 -0.12
N TYR A 77 0.81 -12.00 -0.61
CA TYR A 77 0.69 -10.80 0.19
C TYR A 77 -0.67 -10.14 -0.07
N LEU A 78 -1.33 -9.75 1.00
CA LEU A 78 -2.51 -8.91 0.96
C LEU A 78 -2.07 -7.47 1.15
N TYR A 79 -2.53 -6.58 0.27
CA TYR A 79 -2.35 -5.13 0.39
C TYR A 79 -3.70 -4.46 0.40
N TRP A 80 -3.85 -3.46 1.27
CA TRP A 80 -4.98 -2.55 1.25
C TRP A 80 -4.53 -1.14 1.58
N ALA A 81 -5.25 -0.17 1.05
CA ALA A 81 -4.89 1.23 1.19
C ALA A 81 -6.13 2.10 1.10
N GLY A 82 -6.04 3.30 1.64
CA GLY A 82 -7.11 4.27 1.61
C GLY A 82 -6.69 5.65 2.06
N SER A 83 -7.67 6.54 2.13
CA SER A 83 -7.53 7.85 2.76
C SER A 83 -7.81 7.74 4.26
N GLY A 84 -7.21 8.63 5.05
CA GLY A 84 -7.35 8.68 6.50
C GLY A 84 -6.15 8.12 7.25
N TYR A 85 -6.31 7.97 8.56
CA TYR A 85 -5.23 7.53 9.46
C TYR A 85 -4.94 6.02 9.41
N GLY A 86 -5.76 5.29 8.68
CA GLY A 86 -5.57 3.87 8.43
C GLY A 86 -6.47 2.96 9.25
N ASP A 87 -6.83 1.86 8.60
CA ASP A 87 -7.43 0.69 9.23
C ASP A 87 -6.42 -0.46 9.11
N THR A 88 -5.92 -0.91 10.25
CA THR A 88 -4.90 -1.96 10.32
C THR A 88 -5.49 -3.36 10.36
N GLU A 89 -6.81 -3.49 10.42
CA GLU A 89 -7.51 -4.77 10.44
C GLU A 89 -8.55 -4.83 9.30
N VAL A 90 -8.55 -5.91 8.57
CA VAL A 90 -9.56 -6.22 7.56
C VAL A 90 -9.99 -7.68 7.71
N THR A 91 -11.06 -8.07 7.03
CA THR A 91 -11.51 -9.46 7.02
C THR A 91 -11.30 -10.09 5.65
N LEU A 92 -10.64 -11.25 5.59
CA LEU A 92 -10.47 -12.04 4.37
C LEU A 92 -11.20 -13.39 4.54
N ASN A 93 -12.23 -13.62 3.74
CA ASN A 93 -13.11 -14.80 3.82
C ASN A 93 -13.63 -15.08 5.26
N GLY A 94 -14.02 -14.02 5.98
CA GLY A 94 -14.54 -14.14 7.35
C GLY A 94 -13.48 -14.29 8.45
N ILE A 95 -12.19 -14.24 8.10
CA ILE A 95 -11.08 -14.32 9.06
C ILE A 95 -10.46 -12.93 9.21
N ASN A 96 -10.32 -12.46 10.44
CA ASN A 96 -9.66 -11.18 10.73
C ASN A 96 -8.18 -11.25 10.40
N ILE A 97 -7.72 -10.26 9.67
CA ILE A 97 -6.35 -10.10 9.20
C ILE A 97 -5.82 -8.77 9.76
N ASN A 98 -4.81 -8.84 10.60
CA ASN A 98 -4.09 -7.67 11.09
C ASN A 98 -2.85 -7.43 10.23
N ALA A 99 -2.59 -6.18 9.88
CA ALA A 99 -1.42 -5.78 9.12
C ALA A 99 -0.11 -6.20 9.81
N ASP A 100 0.88 -6.59 9.03
CA ASP A 100 2.26 -6.76 9.50
C ASP A 100 2.97 -5.42 9.59
N ASP A 101 2.61 -4.50 8.70
CA ASP A 101 3.14 -3.13 8.70
C ASP A 101 2.15 -2.16 8.05
N THR A 102 2.27 -0.88 8.43
CA THR A 102 1.42 0.20 7.96
C THR A 102 2.29 1.41 7.60
N LEU A 103 2.14 1.88 6.37
CA LEU A 103 2.76 3.10 5.87
C LEU A 103 1.73 4.21 5.85
N ASN A 104 2.07 5.35 6.43
CA ASN A 104 1.25 6.55 6.41
C ASN A 104 1.97 7.68 5.69
N VAL A 105 1.24 8.44 4.89
CA VAL A 105 1.73 9.63 4.18
C VAL A 105 0.79 10.77 4.46
N GLU A 106 1.36 11.92 4.80
CA GLU A 106 0.63 13.18 4.90
C GLU A 106 0.99 14.07 3.71
N PHE A 107 -0.01 14.72 3.15
CA PHE A 107 0.12 15.68 2.07
C PHE A 107 -0.62 16.97 2.45
N ASP A 108 0.11 18.09 2.47
CA ASP A 108 -0.46 19.41 2.75
C ASP A 108 -1.01 20.01 1.45
N ASP A 109 -2.34 19.95 1.30
CA ASP A 109 -3.04 20.52 0.15
C ASP A 109 -3.46 21.96 0.44
N SER A 110 -3.19 22.88 -0.49
CA SER A 110 -3.48 24.31 -0.34
C SER A 110 -4.96 24.65 -0.18
N ASN A 111 -5.87 23.76 -0.62
CA ASN A 111 -7.32 23.99 -0.59
C ASN A 111 -8.02 23.18 0.50
N TRP A 112 -7.45 22.01 0.86
CA TRP A 112 -8.10 21.02 1.73
C TRP A 112 -7.37 20.80 3.05
N GLY A 113 -6.18 21.43 3.24
CA GLY A 113 -5.34 21.21 4.42
C GLY A 113 -4.58 19.89 4.36
N VAL A 114 -4.24 19.33 5.52
CA VAL A 114 -3.47 18.09 5.59
C VAL A 114 -4.36 16.90 5.26
N LEU A 115 -4.02 16.20 4.19
CA LEU A 115 -4.64 14.95 3.77
C LEU A 115 -3.75 13.78 4.19
N THR A 116 -4.33 12.77 4.79
CA THR A 116 -3.64 11.56 5.23
C THR A 116 -4.02 10.39 4.35
N TYR A 117 -3.05 9.54 4.07
CA TYR A 117 -3.23 8.30 3.31
C TYR A 117 -2.49 7.17 4.01
N PHE A 118 -3.02 5.98 3.93
CA PHE A 118 -2.38 4.80 4.49
C PHE A 118 -2.28 3.67 3.48
N SER A 119 -1.33 2.78 3.71
CA SER A 119 -1.20 1.49 3.02
C SER A 119 -0.74 0.45 4.02
N CYS A 120 -1.42 -0.67 4.03
CA CYS A 120 -1.12 -1.80 4.89
C CYS A 120 -0.75 -3.02 4.06
N TYR A 121 0.04 -3.92 4.63
CA TYR A 121 0.24 -5.23 4.04
C TYR A 121 0.27 -6.33 5.09
N LYS A 122 -0.01 -7.56 4.62
CA LYS A 122 0.08 -8.80 5.41
C LYS A 122 0.64 -9.93 4.56
N ASP A 123 1.61 -10.69 5.11
CA ASP A 123 1.99 -11.98 4.54
C ASP A 123 0.88 -12.99 4.86
N ILE A 124 0.15 -13.40 3.83
CA ILE A 124 -0.95 -14.37 3.90
C ILE A 124 -0.60 -15.70 3.21
N THR A 125 0.69 -15.97 3.03
CA THR A 125 1.16 -17.14 2.28
C THR A 125 0.54 -18.43 2.80
N THR A 126 0.60 -18.68 4.10
CA THR A 126 0.03 -19.90 4.72
C THR A 126 -1.49 -19.96 4.54
N PHE A 127 -2.17 -18.83 4.63
CA PHE A 127 -3.62 -18.75 4.41
C PHE A 127 -3.98 -19.17 2.99
N ILE A 128 -3.29 -18.63 1.98
CA ILE A 128 -3.56 -18.95 0.58
C ILE A 128 -3.12 -20.37 0.24
N GLN A 129 -2.00 -20.88 0.80
CA GLN A 129 -1.57 -22.28 0.63
C GLN A 129 -2.61 -23.28 1.15
N THR A 130 -3.29 -22.94 2.25
CA THR A 130 -4.32 -23.79 2.86
C THR A 130 -5.63 -23.78 2.08
N ASN A 131 -6.04 -22.62 1.58
CA ASN A 131 -7.35 -22.44 0.92
C ASN A 131 -7.27 -22.66 -0.60
N GLY A 132 -6.14 -22.41 -1.24
CA GLY A 132 -5.90 -22.67 -2.67
C GLY A 132 -6.76 -21.79 -3.61
N SER A 133 -7.24 -22.42 -4.66
CA SER A 133 -8.01 -21.78 -5.74
C SER A 133 -9.47 -21.59 -5.33
N ILE A 134 -9.79 -20.42 -4.83
CA ILE A 134 -11.17 -20.05 -4.44
C ILE A 134 -11.44 -18.57 -4.78
N ASN A 135 -12.66 -18.15 -4.54
CA ASN A 135 -13.00 -16.73 -4.50
C ASN A 135 -12.59 -16.13 -3.14
N TYR A 136 -11.75 -15.10 -3.18
CA TYR A 136 -11.32 -14.37 -1.99
C TYR A 136 -12.13 -13.09 -1.87
N THR A 137 -12.76 -12.90 -0.70
CA THR A 137 -13.59 -11.73 -0.38
C THR A 137 -12.91 -10.94 0.73
N LEU A 138 -12.59 -9.69 0.44
CA LEU A 138 -12.13 -8.69 1.42
C LEU A 138 -13.32 -7.87 1.89
N SER A 139 -13.43 -7.67 3.20
CA SER A 139 -14.49 -6.88 3.83
C SER A 139 -14.00 -6.18 5.09
N ASN A 140 -14.88 -5.39 5.70
CA ASN A 140 -14.64 -4.67 6.96
C ASN A 140 -13.48 -3.67 6.93
N LEU A 141 -13.17 -3.08 5.77
CA LEU A 141 -12.32 -1.90 5.75
C LEU A 141 -13.11 -0.72 6.33
N ASP A 142 -12.57 -0.11 7.39
CA ASP A 142 -13.21 1.02 8.06
C ASP A 142 -12.61 2.36 7.55
N ILE A 143 -13.48 3.24 7.09
CA ILE A 143 -13.15 4.61 6.67
C ILE A 143 -13.72 5.68 7.61
N SER A 144 -14.26 5.31 8.74
CA SER A 144 -14.93 6.25 9.66
C SER A 144 -13.98 7.32 10.21
N SER A 145 -12.69 7.07 10.21
CA SER A 145 -11.65 8.03 10.61
C SER A 145 -11.31 9.10 9.56
N VAL A 146 -11.94 9.05 8.39
CA VAL A 146 -11.69 9.96 7.26
C VAL A 146 -12.66 11.14 7.23
N LEU A 147 -13.73 11.07 8.00
CA LEU A 147 -14.85 12.04 8.01
C LEU A 147 -14.71 13.07 9.13
#